data_c3e8759ebd6d3c3304370123e2b5dcb6
#
_entry.id   c3e8759ebd6d3c3304370123e2b5dcb6
#
_cell.length_a   1.000
_cell.length_b   1.000
_cell.length_c   1.000
_cell.angle_alpha   90.00
_cell.angle_beta   90.00
_cell.angle_gamma   90.00
#
_symmetry.space_group_name_H-M   'P 1'
#
loop_
_entity.id
_entity.type
_entity.pdbx_description
1 polymer ?
#
loop_
_entity_poly.entity_id
_entity_poly.type
_entity_poly.pdbx_seq_one_letter_code
_entity_poly.pdbx_strand_id
1 'polypeptide(L)'
;MSQPLEVALFPIPSLVAFPGTIVPLHVFEPRYRQMINDCVRDQRMIGVCHTRKVIRAAKANQTQDEAMNSNQATYQPQAVFSAGYCDIIETTADGRIMAEIRIEQRLRIVKEIQSIPYRIVSSQPLHDDVPDPSELMSIEGRNRDLQLLINSKLLVMIGAANPEFENLINGSEWQSLNPDEFSYQLFETLRFDPDMMQAILEACSTQARLNIIWDYLCR
;
A
#
# COMPACT_ATOMS: atom_id res chain seq x y z
N MET A 1 20.27 5.74 -15.28
CA MET A 1 19.10 4.82 -15.16
C MET A 1 19.40 3.92 -13.99
N SER A 2 18.57 3.93 -12.95
CA SER A 2 18.71 3.01 -11.81
C SER A 2 18.54 1.56 -12.28
N GLN A 3 19.30 0.64 -11.69
CA GLN A 3 19.14 -0.79 -11.98
C GLN A 3 17.74 -1.25 -11.57
N PRO A 4 17.08 -2.08 -12.39
CA PRO A 4 15.77 -2.61 -12.03
C PRO A 4 15.85 -3.46 -10.77
N LEU A 5 14.88 -3.30 -9.88
CA LEU A 5 14.76 -4.04 -8.64
C LEU A 5 13.96 -5.32 -8.86
N GLU A 6 14.45 -6.44 -8.34
CA GLU A 6 13.69 -7.69 -8.30
C GLU A 6 12.88 -7.77 -7.01
N VAL A 7 11.57 -7.84 -7.16
CA VAL A 7 10.61 -7.80 -6.04
C VAL A 7 9.67 -9.00 -6.12
N ALA A 8 9.48 -9.68 -4.99
CA ALA A 8 8.46 -10.71 -4.86
C ALA A 8 7.10 -10.06 -4.66
N LEU A 9 6.10 -10.41 -5.48
CA LEU A 9 4.77 -9.80 -5.38
C LEU A 9 3.83 -10.62 -4.51
N PHE A 10 3.17 -9.92 -3.60
CA PHE A 10 2.04 -10.40 -2.83
C PHE A 10 0.75 -9.69 -3.30
N PRO A 11 0.04 -10.25 -4.29
CA PRO A 11 -1.21 -9.67 -4.77
C PRO A 11 -2.33 -9.95 -3.76
N ILE A 12 -2.84 -8.89 -3.15
CA ILE A 12 -3.92 -8.97 -2.16
C ILE A 12 -5.09 -8.11 -2.66
N PRO A 13 -6.26 -8.72 -2.93
CA PRO A 13 -7.45 -7.97 -3.33
C PRO A 13 -7.81 -6.89 -2.31
N SER A 14 -8.18 -5.72 -2.81
CA SER A 14 -8.64 -4.58 -2.01
C SER A 14 -7.63 -4.03 -0.99
N LEU A 15 -6.36 -4.41 -1.08
CA LEU A 15 -5.29 -3.87 -0.24
C LEU A 15 -4.35 -2.99 -1.08
N VAL A 16 -4.28 -1.73 -0.73
CA VAL A 16 -3.29 -0.76 -1.22
C VAL A 16 -2.47 -0.31 -0.03
N ALA A 17 -1.15 -0.39 -0.14
CA ALA A 17 -0.22 0.06 0.88
C ALA A 17 0.54 1.30 0.40
N PHE A 18 0.95 2.15 1.32
CA PHE A 18 1.63 3.41 1.02
C PHE A 18 3.02 3.48 1.66
N PRO A 19 3.97 4.22 1.09
CA PRO A 19 5.28 4.46 1.71
C PRO A 19 5.13 5.03 3.13
N GLY A 20 5.99 4.57 4.05
CA GLY A 20 5.98 4.95 5.45
C GLY A 20 5.02 4.15 6.34
N THR A 21 4.19 3.26 5.76
CA THR A 21 3.22 2.45 6.51
C THR A 21 3.73 1.05 6.80
N ILE A 22 3.13 0.39 7.80
CA ILE A 22 3.40 -1.02 8.14
C ILE A 22 2.17 -1.85 7.77
N VAL A 23 2.40 -2.92 7.01
CA VAL A 23 1.36 -3.88 6.61
C VAL A 23 1.51 -5.16 7.42
N PRO A 24 0.64 -5.43 8.41
CA PRO A 24 0.60 -6.69 9.12
C PRO A 24 -0.02 -7.77 8.23
N LEU A 25 0.59 -8.95 8.22
CA LEU A 25 0.17 -10.08 7.40
C LEU A 25 0.02 -11.34 8.24
N HIS A 26 -1.04 -12.09 7.97
CA HIS A 26 -1.20 -13.46 8.44
C HIS A 26 -1.12 -14.39 7.22
N VAL A 27 0.03 -15.04 7.06
CA VAL A 27 0.38 -15.80 5.84
C VAL A 27 0.18 -17.29 6.09
N PHE A 28 -0.79 -17.88 5.40
CA PHE A 28 -1.16 -19.30 5.53
C PHE A 28 -0.91 -20.10 4.24
N GLU A 29 -1.02 -19.50 3.05
CA GLU A 29 -0.82 -20.19 1.78
C GLU A 29 0.63 -20.67 1.61
N PRO A 30 0.88 -21.95 1.24
CA PRO A 30 2.24 -22.50 1.13
C PRO A 30 3.19 -21.69 0.26
N ARG A 31 2.70 -21.21 -0.91
CA ARG A 31 3.51 -20.38 -1.83
C ARG A 31 3.96 -19.05 -1.20
N TYR A 32 3.10 -18.44 -0.38
CA TYR A 32 3.43 -17.16 0.26
C TYR A 32 4.26 -17.36 1.53
N ARG A 33 4.06 -18.46 2.27
CA ARG A 33 4.99 -18.83 3.36
C ARG A 33 6.42 -19.03 2.83
N GLN A 34 6.56 -19.71 1.68
CA GLN A 34 7.85 -19.85 1.02
C GLN A 34 8.40 -18.47 0.60
N MET A 35 7.57 -17.62 -0.02
CA MET A 35 7.96 -16.26 -0.42
C MET A 35 8.51 -15.45 0.75
N ILE A 36 7.81 -15.43 1.90
CA ILE A 36 8.25 -14.70 3.09
C ILE A 36 9.63 -15.20 3.55
N ASN A 37 9.78 -16.52 3.72
CA ASN A 37 11.05 -17.11 4.17
C ASN A 37 12.22 -16.81 3.20
N ASP A 38 11.98 -16.94 1.89
CA ASP A 38 12.98 -16.65 0.87
C ASP A 38 13.36 -15.16 0.87
N CYS A 39 12.37 -14.26 0.96
CA CYS A 39 12.62 -12.82 0.94
C CYS A 39 13.37 -12.34 2.19
N VAL A 40 13.02 -12.84 3.37
CA VAL A 40 13.72 -12.49 4.62
C VAL A 40 15.16 -13.00 4.57
N ARG A 41 15.39 -14.26 4.14
CA ARG A 41 16.74 -14.82 4.00
C ARG A 41 17.60 -14.05 3.01
N ASP A 42 17.03 -13.69 1.85
CA ASP A 42 17.76 -13.10 0.72
C ASP A 42 17.74 -11.56 0.76
N GLN A 43 17.17 -10.95 1.79
CA GLN A 43 16.96 -9.50 1.93
C GLN A 43 16.30 -8.89 0.68
N ARG A 44 15.29 -9.57 0.16
CA ARG A 44 14.52 -9.13 -1.01
C ARG A 44 13.25 -8.41 -0.56
N MET A 45 12.94 -7.30 -1.23
CA MET A 45 11.69 -6.59 -1.01
C MET A 45 10.47 -7.44 -1.39
N ILE A 46 9.39 -7.27 -0.64
CA ILE A 46 8.07 -7.79 -0.95
C ILE A 46 7.18 -6.63 -1.36
N GLY A 47 6.55 -6.79 -2.53
CA GLY A 47 5.58 -5.83 -3.04
C GLY A 47 4.16 -6.20 -2.63
N VAL A 48 3.51 -5.34 -1.86
CA VAL A 48 2.07 -5.41 -1.58
C VAL A 48 1.34 -4.75 -2.74
N CYS A 49 0.50 -5.52 -3.41
CA CYS A 49 -0.08 -5.11 -4.67
C CYS A 49 -1.59 -5.33 -4.71
N HIS A 50 -2.37 -4.27 -4.96
CA HIS A 50 -3.78 -4.39 -5.29
C HIS A 50 -3.97 -5.14 -6.61
N THR A 51 -5.17 -5.67 -6.86
CA THR A 51 -5.43 -6.57 -7.97
C THR A 51 -6.49 -6.04 -8.92
N ARG A 52 -6.32 -6.31 -10.22
CA ARG A 52 -7.30 -5.91 -11.26
C ARG A 52 -8.42 -6.92 -11.42
N LYS A 53 -8.07 -8.20 -11.48
CA LYS A 53 -9.02 -9.29 -11.73
C LYS A 53 -8.49 -10.64 -11.24
N VAL A 54 -9.40 -11.57 -11.03
CA VAL A 54 -9.07 -12.96 -10.78
C VAL A 54 -8.59 -13.61 -12.08
N ILE A 55 -7.39 -14.24 -12.06
CA ILE A 55 -6.87 -15.05 -13.16
C ILE A 55 -7.33 -16.49 -13.01
N ARG A 56 -7.25 -17.04 -11.78
CA ARG A 56 -7.64 -18.40 -11.44
C ARG A 56 -8.40 -18.37 -10.13
N ALA A 57 -9.62 -18.90 -10.13
CA ALA A 57 -10.41 -19.01 -8.91
C ALA A 57 -9.82 -20.05 -7.94
N ALA A 58 -10.10 -19.91 -6.66
CA ALA A 58 -9.85 -20.93 -5.66
C ALA A 58 -10.67 -22.20 -5.98
N LYS A 59 -10.24 -23.36 -5.47
CA LYS A 59 -11.02 -24.58 -5.58
C LYS A 59 -12.34 -24.42 -4.81
N ALA A 60 -13.44 -24.85 -5.42
CA ALA A 60 -14.73 -24.90 -4.74
C ALA A 60 -14.77 -26.03 -3.69
N ASN A 61 -15.65 -25.89 -2.69
CA ASN A 61 -15.94 -26.92 -1.68
C ASN A 61 -14.73 -27.40 -0.85
N GLN A 62 -13.85 -26.46 -0.48
CA GLN A 62 -12.75 -26.73 0.46
C GLN A 62 -13.24 -26.64 1.91
N THR A 63 -12.73 -27.52 2.77
CA THR A 63 -12.81 -27.30 4.22
C THR A 63 -11.92 -26.10 4.62
N GLN A 64 -12.12 -25.56 5.83
CA GLN A 64 -11.30 -24.46 6.32
C GLN A 64 -9.82 -24.88 6.40
N ASP A 65 -9.52 -26.08 6.85
CA ASP A 65 -8.15 -26.61 6.94
C ASP A 65 -7.52 -26.81 5.56
N GLU A 66 -8.27 -27.33 4.59
CA GLU A 66 -7.79 -27.46 3.21
C GLU A 66 -7.53 -26.09 2.57
N ALA A 67 -8.40 -25.10 2.83
CA ALA A 67 -8.22 -23.75 2.33
C ALA A 67 -6.96 -23.08 2.91
N MET A 68 -6.66 -23.30 4.19
CA MET A 68 -5.46 -22.77 4.85
C MET A 68 -4.16 -23.45 4.42
N ASN A 69 -4.22 -24.69 3.94
CA ASN A 69 -3.05 -25.47 3.54
C ASN A 69 -2.90 -25.64 2.03
N SER A 70 -3.67 -24.89 1.23
CA SER A 70 -3.60 -24.91 -0.23
C SER A 70 -3.45 -23.50 -0.81
N ASN A 71 -2.90 -23.42 -2.02
CA ASN A 71 -2.84 -22.15 -2.75
C ASN A 71 -4.24 -21.77 -3.24
N GLN A 72 -4.66 -20.58 -2.88
CA GLN A 72 -5.97 -20.03 -3.22
C GLN A 72 -5.99 -19.38 -4.62
N ALA A 73 -6.93 -18.47 -4.86
CA ALA A 73 -7.07 -17.77 -6.12
C ALA A 73 -5.77 -17.06 -6.56
N THR A 74 -5.58 -16.96 -7.86
CA THR A 74 -4.48 -16.17 -8.44
C THR A 74 -5.05 -14.94 -9.10
N TYR A 75 -4.43 -13.80 -8.85
CA TYR A 75 -4.89 -12.48 -9.29
C TYR A 75 -3.90 -11.82 -10.24
N GLN A 76 -4.42 -10.96 -11.12
CA GLN A 76 -3.59 -10.05 -11.90
C GLN A 76 -3.25 -8.83 -11.06
N PRO A 77 -1.97 -8.55 -10.80
CA PRO A 77 -1.57 -7.37 -10.03
C PRO A 77 -1.82 -6.07 -10.79
N GLN A 78 -1.98 -4.97 -10.08
CA GLN A 78 -1.85 -3.63 -10.63
C GLN A 78 -0.41 -3.38 -11.10
N ALA A 79 -0.23 -2.44 -12.02
CA ALA A 79 1.09 -2.13 -12.55
C ALA A 79 1.96 -1.35 -11.56
N VAL A 80 1.35 -0.55 -10.70
CA VAL A 80 1.99 0.20 -9.62
C VAL A 80 1.63 -0.44 -8.29
N PHE A 81 2.61 -0.58 -7.43
CA PHE A 81 2.48 -1.18 -6.12
C PHE A 81 3.51 -0.57 -5.16
N SER A 82 3.35 -0.84 -3.87
CA SER A 82 4.33 -0.47 -2.86
C SER A 82 5.13 -1.67 -2.37
N ALA A 83 6.38 -1.45 -2.03
CA ALA A 83 7.28 -2.50 -1.58
C ALA A 83 8.13 -2.09 -0.39
N GLY A 84 8.52 -3.09 0.38
CA GLY A 84 9.40 -2.92 1.51
C GLY A 84 9.95 -4.24 2.03
N TYR A 85 10.65 -4.19 3.14
CA TYR A 85 11.24 -5.36 3.77
C TYR A 85 10.32 -5.96 4.81
N CYS A 86 10.39 -7.28 4.93
CA CYS A 86 9.53 -8.08 5.78
C CYS A 86 10.28 -8.57 7.00
N ASP A 87 9.64 -8.44 8.17
CA ASP A 87 10.05 -9.08 9.41
C ASP A 87 9.04 -10.17 9.78
N ILE A 88 9.54 -11.35 10.15
CA ILE A 88 8.72 -12.43 10.70
C ILE A 88 8.59 -12.18 12.20
N ILE A 89 7.35 -11.98 12.66
CA ILE A 89 7.03 -11.77 14.08
C ILE A 89 6.88 -13.11 14.80
N GLU A 90 6.16 -14.05 14.17
CA GLU A 90 5.91 -15.38 14.73
C GLU A 90 5.69 -16.41 13.62
N THR A 91 6.13 -17.63 13.89
CA THR A 91 5.75 -18.81 13.10
C THR A 91 5.02 -19.79 14.00
N THR A 92 3.75 -20.05 13.70
CA THR A 92 2.92 -20.94 14.49
C THR A 92 3.30 -22.42 14.28
N ALA A 93 2.84 -23.32 15.17
CA ALA A 93 3.16 -24.74 15.11
C ALA A 93 2.68 -25.44 13.82
N ASP A 94 1.63 -24.93 13.19
CA ASP A 94 1.10 -25.38 11.89
C ASP A 94 1.78 -24.69 10.69
N GLY A 95 2.81 -23.89 10.94
CA GLY A 95 3.62 -23.25 9.91
C GLY A 95 3.04 -21.98 9.31
N ARG A 96 1.96 -21.42 9.86
CA ARG A 96 1.48 -20.08 9.49
C ARG A 96 2.47 -19.03 9.98
N ILE A 97 2.59 -17.92 9.25
CA ILE A 97 3.54 -16.85 9.54
C ILE A 97 2.78 -15.56 9.83
N MET A 98 3.03 -14.98 11.00
CA MET A 98 2.68 -13.60 11.30
C MET A 98 3.88 -12.74 10.93
N ALA A 99 3.69 -11.79 10.03
CA ALA A 99 4.78 -10.95 9.51
C ALA A 99 4.32 -9.50 9.36
N GLU A 100 5.28 -8.60 9.29
CA GLU A 100 5.06 -7.18 9.02
C GLU A 100 5.95 -6.74 7.85
N ILE A 101 5.37 -6.01 6.91
CA ILE A 101 6.14 -5.40 5.82
C ILE A 101 6.19 -3.90 6.08
N ARG A 102 7.40 -3.37 6.27
CA ARG A 102 7.64 -1.92 6.31
C ARG A 102 7.76 -1.40 4.90
N ILE A 103 6.77 -0.65 4.48
CA ILE A 103 6.67 -0.13 3.11
C ILE A 103 7.59 1.08 2.96
N GLU A 104 8.52 1.00 2.01
CA GLU A 104 9.53 2.04 1.79
C GLU A 104 9.26 2.88 0.54
N GLN A 105 8.80 2.24 -0.53
CA GLN A 105 8.73 2.93 -1.82
C GLN A 105 7.63 2.41 -2.74
N ARG A 106 7.26 3.23 -3.70
CA ARG A 106 6.37 2.89 -4.81
C ARG A 106 7.20 2.39 -5.99
N LEU A 107 6.71 1.33 -6.62
CA LEU A 107 7.37 0.69 -7.76
C LEU A 107 6.38 0.48 -8.90
N ARG A 108 6.91 0.46 -10.13
CA ARG A 108 6.17 0.10 -11.34
C ARG A 108 6.75 -1.18 -11.93
N ILE A 109 5.90 -2.14 -12.24
CA ILE A 109 6.29 -3.38 -12.93
C ILE A 109 6.84 -3.05 -14.32
N VAL A 110 8.03 -3.59 -14.62
CA VAL A 110 8.63 -3.57 -15.95
C VAL A 110 8.34 -4.87 -16.68
N LYS A 111 8.62 -6.01 -16.04
CA LYS A 111 8.37 -7.35 -16.58
C LYS A 111 8.25 -8.39 -15.46
N GLU A 112 7.53 -9.46 -15.73
CA GLU A 112 7.54 -10.64 -14.88
C GLU A 112 8.80 -11.48 -15.16
N ILE A 113 9.46 -11.92 -14.07
CA ILE A 113 10.67 -12.77 -14.13
C ILE A 113 10.30 -14.21 -13.79
N GLN A 114 9.44 -14.40 -12.80
CA GLN A 114 9.00 -15.70 -12.29
C GLN A 114 7.51 -15.65 -11.98
N SER A 115 6.80 -16.75 -12.24
CA SER A 115 5.38 -16.90 -11.91
C SER A 115 5.09 -17.95 -10.83
N ILE A 116 5.98 -18.93 -10.66
CA ILE A 116 5.83 -20.09 -9.75
C ILE A 116 7.13 -20.28 -8.94
N PRO A 117 7.09 -20.60 -7.64
CA PRO A 117 5.91 -20.85 -6.79
C PRO A 117 5.15 -19.58 -6.40
N TYR A 118 5.81 -18.44 -6.37
CA TYR A 118 5.28 -17.10 -6.21
C TYR A 118 5.85 -16.17 -7.30
N ARG A 119 5.21 -15.05 -7.50
CA ARG A 119 5.58 -14.12 -8.57
C ARG A 119 6.76 -13.24 -8.17
N ILE A 120 7.74 -13.11 -9.07
CA ILE A 120 8.83 -12.13 -8.98
C ILE A 120 8.77 -11.25 -10.23
N VAL A 121 8.92 -9.96 -10.03
CA VAL A 121 8.94 -8.97 -11.10
C VAL A 121 10.22 -8.15 -11.07
N SER A 122 10.67 -7.74 -12.26
CA SER A 122 11.59 -6.62 -12.43
C SER A 122 10.77 -5.33 -12.37
N SER A 123 11.15 -4.40 -11.54
CA SER A 123 10.44 -3.15 -11.31
C SER A 123 11.39 -1.96 -11.24
N GLN A 124 10.85 -0.77 -11.38
CA GLN A 124 11.58 0.48 -11.23
C GLN A 124 10.86 1.41 -10.26
N PRO A 125 11.61 2.26 -9.50
CA PRO A 125 11.00 3.24 -8.61
C PRO A 125 10.05 4.17 -9.37
N LEU A 126 8.92 4.48 -8.73
CA LEU A 126 7.99 5.49 -9.17
C LEU A 126 8.16 6.72 -8.28
N HIS A 127 8.84 7.73 -8.80
CA HIS A 127 9.05 8.99 -8.11
C HIS A 127 7.99 10.02 -8.48
N ASP A 128 7.83 11.01 -7.62
CA ASP A 128 7.07 12.20 -7.97
C ASP A 128 7.83 13.04 -9.00
N ASP A 129 7.08 13.76 -9.81
CA ASP A 129 7.62 14.72 -10.76
C ASP A 129 8.29 15.87 -9.98
N VAL A 130 9.45 16.30 -10.46
CA VAL A 130 10.17 17.42 -9.87
C VAL A 130 9.57 18.71 -10.43
N PRO A 131 8.93 19.55 -9.59
CA PRO A 131 8.35 20.81 -10.03
C PRO A 131 9.43 21.82 -10.41
N ASP A 132 9.04 22.81 -11.21
CA ASP A 132 9.92 23.95 -11.51
C ASP A 132 10.30 24.67 -10.21
N PRO A 133 11.59 24.95 -9.97
CA PRO A 133 12.03 25.67 -8.77
C PRO A 133 11.33 27.01 -8.53
N SER A 134 10.91 27.69 -9.58
CA SER A 134 10.17 28.96 -9.48
C SER A 134 8.73 28.81 -8.95
N GLU A 135 8.16 27.60 -9.04
CA GLU A 135 6.79 27.30 -8.61
C GLU A 135 6.70 26.63 -7.24
N LEU A 136 7.84 26.15 -6.69
CA LEU A 136 7.88 25.36 -5.45
C LEU A 136 7.10 26.00 -4.31
N MET A 137 7.39 27.25 -3.95
CA MET A 137 6.72 27.94 -2.84
C MET A 137 5.21 28.05 -3.05
N SER A 138 4.78 28.28 -4.30
CA SER A 138 3.36 28.37 -4.65
C SER A 138 2.66 27.00 -4.56
N ILE A 139 3.35 25.94 -4.98
CA ILE A 139 2.83 24.55 -4.90
C ILE A 139 2.73 24.11 -3.44
N GLU A 140 3.76 24.37 -2.63
CA GLU A 140 3.75 24.05 -1.20
C GLU A 140 2.62 24.77 -0.44
N GLY A 141 2.42 26.05 -0.72
CA GLY A 141 1.31 26.83 -0.16
C GLY A 141 -0.04 26.22 -0.51
N ARG A 142 -0.29 25.94 -1.80
CA ARG A 142 -1.54 25.31 -2.25
C ARG A 142 -1.76 23.92 -1.64
N ASN A 143 -0.71 23.12 -1.52
CA ASN A 143 -0.80 21.79 -0.91
C ASN A 143 -1.15 21.89 0.59
N ARG A 144 -0.56 22.87 1.30
CA ARG A 144 -0.88 23.11 2.71
C ARG A 144 -2.34 23.56 2.89
N ASP A 145 -2.81 24.48 2.07
CA ASP A 145 -4.20 24.95 2.10
C ASP A 145 -5.17 23.79 1.85
N LEU A 146 -4.86 22.94 0.87
CA LEU A 146 -5.70 21.78 0.54
C LEU A 146 -5.70 20.74 1.66
N GLN A 147 -4.55 20.49 2.30
CA GLN A 147 -4.45 19.64 3.49
C GLN A 147 -5.37 20.14 4.63
N LEU A 148 -5.37 21.46 4.90
CA LEU A 148 -6.23 22.07 5.91
C LEU A 148 -7.71 21.92 5.56
N LEU A 149 -8.08 22.10 4.29
CA LEU A 149 -9.45 21.88 3.82
C LEU A 149 -9.90 20.42 3.99
N ILE A 150 -9.02 19.46 3.63
CA ILE A 150 -9.30 18.03 3.82
C ILE A 150 -9.50 17.71 5.30
N ASN A 151 -8.60 18.16 6.19
CA ASN A 151 -8.72 17.97 7.63
C ASN A 151 -10.05 18.54 8.17
N SER A 152 -10.40 19.76 7.77
CA SER A 152 -11.66 20.39 8.17
C SER A 152 -12.88 19.60 7.70
N LYS A 153 -12.84 19.09 6.48
CA LYS A 153 -13.91 18.26 5.91
C LYS A 153 -14.06 16.95 6.66
N LEU A 154 -12.95 16.28 6.97
CA LEU A 154 -12.93 15.03 7.73
C LEU A 154 -13.47 15.21 9.15
N LEU A 155 -13.10 16.30 9.84
CA LEU A 155 -13.64 16.63 11.15
C LEU A 155 -15.16 16.81 11.12
N VAL A 156 -15.69 17.47 10.10
CA VAL A 156 -17.14 17.64 9.95
C VAL A 156 -17.83 16.30 9.66
N MET A 157 -17.22 15.43 8.84
CA MET A 157 -17.84 14.17 8.43
C MET A 157 -17.78 13.08 9.50
N ILE A 158 -16.68 13.00 10.24
CA ILE A 158 -16.34 11.88 11.12
C ILE A 158 -16.18 12.32 12.58
N GLY A 159 -15.57 13.50 12.83
CA GLY A 159 -15.16 13.94 14.16
C GLY A 159 -16.30 14.00 15.16
N ALA A 160 -17.46 14.52 14.79
CA ALA A 160 -18.61 14.60 15.67
C ALA A 160 -19.15 13.24 16.16
N ALA A 161 -18.89 12.17 15.39
CA ALA A 161 -19.32 10.81 15.71
C ALA A 161 -18.17 9.95 16.32
N ASN A 162 -16.93 10.43 16.24
CA ASN A 162 -15.75 9.70 16.66
C ASN A 162 -14.74 10.62 17.37
N PRO A 163 -14.82 10.76 18.71
CA PRO A 163 -13.91 11.61 19.49
C PRO A 163 -12.43 11.17 19.41
N GLU A 164 -12.14 9.88 19.20
CA GLU A 164 -10.76 9.40 19.05
C GLU A 164 -10.15 9.92 17.75
N PHE A 165 -10.93 9.94 16.68
CA PHE A 165 -10.51 10.50 15.41
C PHE A 165 -10.32 12.03 15.48
N GLU A 166 -11.21 12.72 16.18
CA GLU A 166 -11.07 14.16 16.44
C GLU A 166 -9.77 14.47 17.21
N ASN A 167 -9.47 13.69 18.26
CA ASN A 167 -8.24 13.82 19.02
C ASN A 167 -7.00 13.52 18.17
N LEU A 168 -7.06 12.51 17.28
CA LEU A 168 -5.97 12.20 16.38
C LEU A 168 -5.66 13.37 15.44
N ILE A 169 -6.66 13.90 14.74
CA ILE A 169 -6.48 15.03 13.79
C ILE A 169 -5.98 16.29 14.49
N ASN A 170 -6.42 16.54 15.73
CA ASN A 170 -5.98 17.68 16.51
C ASN A 170 -4.64 17.42 17.24
N GLY A 171 -4.12 16.22 17.22
CA GLY A 171 -2.85 15.84 17.83
C GLY A 171 -1.63 16.48 17.15
N SER A 172 -0.59 16.75 17.92
CA SER A 172 0.63 17.41 17.44
C SER A 172 1.33 16.63 16.34
N GLU A 173 1.34 15.31 16.40
CA GLU A 173 1.93 14.43 15.37
C GLU A 173 1.22 14.63 14.03
N TRP A 174 -0.10 14.54 14.01
CA TRP A 174 -0.89 14.75 12.79
C TRP A 174 -0.75 16.16 12.22
N GLN A 175 -0.76 17.17 13.08
CA GLN A 175 -0.63 18.57 12.68
C GLN A 175 0.79 18.92 12.16
N SER A 176 1.81 18.13 12.52
CA SER A 176 3.18 18.30 12.05
C SER A 176 3.45 17.69 10.69
N LEU A 177 2.56 16.82 10.19
CA LEU A 177 2.70 16.17 8.88
C LEU A 177 2.81 17.23 7.77
N ASN A 178 3.81 17.08 6.92
CA ASN A 178 3.83 17.82 5.68
C ASN A 178 2.79 17.26 4.70
N PRO A 179 2.38 18.01 3.66
CA PRO A 179 1.34 17.58 2.73
C PRO A 179 1.63 16.26 2.01
N ASP A 180 2.90 15.92 1.78
CA ASP A 180 3.30 14.68 1.15
C ASP A 180 3.05 13.48 2.07
N GLU A 181 3.60 13.51 3.28
CA GLU A 181 3.37 12.50 4.33
C GLU A 181 1.88 12.34 4.62
N PHE A 182 1.16 13.44 4.79
CA PHE A 182 -0.28 13.43 5.02
C PHE A 182 -1.04 12.69 3.92
N SER A 183 -0.65 12.87 2.65
CA SER A 183 -1.31 12.24 1.50
C SER A 183 -1.25 10.72 1.49
N TYR A 184 -0.38 10.12 2.32
CA TYR A 184 -0.23 8.68 2.50
C TYR A 184 -0.69 8.19 3.88
N GLN A 185 -0.33 8.90 4.94
CA GLN A 185 -0.64 8.48 6.32
C GLN A 185 -2.14 8.54 6.64
N LEU A 186 -2.90 9.36 5.92
CA LEU A 186 -4.37 9.38 6.02
C LEU A 186 -4.98 7.97 5.90
N PHE A 187 -4.39 7.09 5.09
CA PHE A 187 -4.90 5.75 4.81
C PHE A 187 -4.51 4.68 5.83
N GLU A 188 -3.68 4.99 6.81
CA GLU A 188 -3.48 4.15 8.00
C GLU A 188 -4.69 4.21 8.92
N THR A 189 -5.31 5.38 9.01
CA THR A 189 -6.42 5.64 9.92
C THR A 189 -7.78 5.43 9.25
N LEU A 190 -7.91 5.82 7.99
CA LEU A 190 -9.17 5.76 7.23
C LEU A 190 -9.04 4.82 6.05
N ARG A 191 -10.05 3.97 5.87
CA ARG A 191 -10.15 3.10 4.71
C ARG A 191 -11.12 3.68 3.70
N PHE A 192 -10.65 3.78 2.47
CA PHE A 192 -11.41 4.25 1.32
C PHE A 192 -11.57 3.15 0.28
N ASP A 193 -12.24 3.49 -0.81
CA ASP A 193 -12.36 2.61 -1.96
C ASP A 193 -10.96 2.23 -2.51
N PRO A 194 -10.68 0.92 -2.73
CA PRO A 194 -9.37 0.48 -3.17
C PRO A 194 -8.91 1.05 -4.52
N ASP A 195 -9.84 1.32 -5.45
CA ASP A 195 -9.49 1.90 -6.74
C ASP A 195 -9.11 3.39 -6.60
N MET A 196 -9.76 4.11 -5.68
CA MET A 196 -9.35 5.47 -5.30
C MET A 196 -7.96 5.46 -4.64
N MET A 197 -7.72 4.57 -3.70
CA MET A 197 -6.40 4.41 -3.06
C MET A 197 -5.31 4.06 -4.08
N GLN A 198 -5.63 3.21 -5.06
CA GLN A 198 -4.72 2.87 -6.16
C GLN A 198 -4.42 4.10 -7.04
N ALA A 199 -5.42 4.94 -7.34
CA ALA A 199 -5.21 6.17 -8.10
C ALA A 199 -4.26 7.14 -7.37
N ILE A 200 -4.38 7.23 -6.04
CA ILE A 200 -3.45 8.02 -5.21
C ILE A 200 -2.04 7.44 -5.26
N LEU A 201 -1.90 6.11 -5.17
CA LEU A 201 -0.60 5.46 -5.25
C LEU A 201 0.08 5.71 -6.60
N GLU A 202 -0.68 5.83 -7.68
CA GLU A 202 -0.19 6.08 -9.05
C GLU A 202 0.10 7.55 -9.34
N ALA A 203 -0.44 8.47 -8.55
CA ALA A 203 -0.25 9.90 -8.74
C ALA A 203 1.22 10.32 -8.47
N CYS A 204 1.79 11.09 -9.38
CA CYS A 204 3.20 11.51 -9.35
C CYS A 204 3.40 12.93 -8.83
N SER A 205 2.49 13.44 -7.98
CA SER A 205 2.70 14.68 -7.23
C SER A 205 1.80 14.73 -6.00
N THR A 206 2.28 15.37 -4.95
CA THR A 206 1.50 15.63 -3.73
C THR A 206 0.18 16.34 -4.05
N GLN A 207 0.21 17.35 -4.91
CA GLN A 207 -0.99 18.08 -5.32
C GLN A 207 -2.02 17.17 -5.98
N ALA A 208 -1.59 16.28 -6.87
CA ALA A 208 -2.50 15.33 -7.53
C ALA A 208 -3.15 14.38 -6.51
N ARG A 209 -2.37 13.86 -5.54
CA ARG A 209 -2.89 13.00 -4.46
C ARG A 209 -3.93 13.70 -3.62
N LEU A 210 -3.63 14.92 -3.16
CA LEU A 210 -4.56 15.71 -2.34
C LEU A 210 -5.83 16.09 -3.11
N ASN A 211 -5.73 16.40 -4.40
CA ASN A 211 -6.91 16.66 -5.24
C ASN A 211 -7.81 15.42 -5.35
N ILE A 212 -7.24 14.23 -5.56
CA ILE A 212 -8.02 12.97 -5.58
C ILE A 212 -8.76 12.77 -4.25
N ILE A 213 -8.08 13.00 -3.12
CA ILE A 213 -8.70 12.90 -1.78
C ILE A 213 -9.84 13.91 -1.65
N TRP A 214 -9.59 15.16 -1.99
CA TRP A 214 -10.59 16.23 -1.90
C TRP A 214 -11.82 15.95 -2.75
N ASP A 215 -11.61 15.58 -4.01
CA ASP A 215 -12.71 15.28 -4.94
C ASP A 215 -13.55 14.09 -4.46
N TYR A 216 -12.92 13.10 -3.82
CA TYR A 216 -13.62 11.96 -3.23
C TYR A 216 -14.49 12.39 -2.03
N LEU A 217 -13.98 13.25 -1.15
CA LEU A 217 -14.69 13.73 0.03
C LEU A 217 -15.83 14.73 -0.30
N CYS A 218 -15.85 15.28 -1.50
CA CYS A 218 -16.85 16.23 -1.95
C CYS A 218 -17.98 15.61 -2.79
N ARG A 219 -17.94 14.30 -3.04
CA ARG A 219 -19.02 13.54 -3.72
C ARG A 219 -20.15 13.22 -2.77
#